data_db8099e763d2ed9ab01b7381f2583eb1
#
_entry.id   db8099e763d2ed9ab01b7381f2583eb1
#
_cell.length_a   1.000
_cell.length_b   1.000
_cell.length_c   1.000
_cell.angle_alpha   90.00
_cell.angle_beta   90.00
_cell.angle_gamma   90.00
#
_symmetry.space_group_name_H-M   'P 1'
#
loop_
_entity.id
_entity.type
_entity.pdbx_description
1 polymer ?
#
loop_
_entity_poly.entity_id
_entity_poly.type
_entity_poly.pdbx_seq_one_letter_code
_entity_poly.pdbx_strand_id
1 'polypeptide(L)'
;AVVGGGNVAMDAARTARRLGSREVRVLYRRGREEMPAHRVEVDEAEMEGVVLDFLVAPVEVVKDAAGAVAGLRCQRMRLGEADTSGRRRPEAVPGSEFVLDCQVVVSAVRMEPDDTPYEHVTGDERGHRIKVDPITLQSDHPYLFAAGDVESGASDITHAIGHGRRAAYMIDRWIHGQSLDGFPLFDDPLGVVQHGDVLSRQNTYTRHEPVRAGTVRSSSPTDFSELEPAMTEAEALAGAGACLDCGVCSECQECVKACPADAIRLDMKDAEVEVEVDAVVVSTGY
;
A
#
# COMPACT_ATOMS: atom_id res chain seq x y z
N ALA A 1 2.39 -24.67 -0.03
CA ALA A 1 1.98 -23.80 1.06
C ALA A 1 2.63 -22.43 0.87
N VAL A 2 1.89 -21.35 1.03
CA VAL A 2 2.36 -19.95 1.04
C VAL A 2 2.19 -19.42 2.46
N VAL A 3 3.24 -18.86 3.04
CA VAL A 3 3.22 -18.32 4.40
C VAL A 3 3.21 -16.80 4.35
N GLY A 4 2.14 -16.19 4.81
CA GLY A 4 1.99 -14.74 4.83
C GLY A 4 0.53 -14.29 4.70
N GLY A 5 0.27 -13.01 4.86
CA GLY A 5 -1.09 -12.44 4.77
C GLY A 5 -1.14 -11.08 4.08
N GLY A 6 -0.06 -10.66 3.42
CA GLY A 6 0.02 -9.43 2.62
C GLY A 6 -0.24 -9.68 1.14
N ASN A 7 -0.26 -8.62 0.33
CA ASN A 7 -0.46 -8.71 -1.12
C ASN A 7 0.53 -9.68 -1.78
N VAL A 8 1.81 -9.66 -1.36
CA VAL A 8 2.85 -10.59 -1.85
C VAL A 8 2.45 -12.05 -1.66
N ALA A 9 1.76 -12.39 -0.56
CA ALA A 9 1.28 -13.75 -0.33
C ALA A 9 0.12 -14.10 -1.27
N MET A 10 -0.76 -13.15 -1.57
CA MET A 10 -1.84 -13.34 -2.55
C MET A 10 -1.28 -13.53 -3.94
N ASP A 11 -0.35 -12.67 -4.38
CA ASP A 11 0.34 -12.79 -5.68
C ASP A 11 1.04 -14.14 -5.84
N ALA A 12 1.81 -14.56 -4.83
CA ALA A 12 2.52 -15.83 -4.85
C ALA A 12 1.55 -17.02 -4.92
N ALA A 13 0.46 -16.98 -4.18
CA ALA A 13 -0.53 -18.04 -4.14
C ALA A 13 -1.30 -18.15 -5.47
N ARG A 14 -1.75 -17.04 -6.02
CA ARG A 14 -2.44 -16.97 -7.32
C ARG A 14 -1.52 -17.43 -8.45
N THR A 15 -0.26 -16.96 -8.44
CA THR A 15 0.74 -17.40 -9.41
C THR A 15 0.99 -18.90 -9.32
N ALA A 16 1.18 -19.45 -8.12
CA ALA A 16 1.36 -20.90 -7.94
C ALA A 16 0.15 -21.70 -8.46
N ARG A 17 -1.07 -21.18 -8.23
CA ARG A 17 -2.30 -21.79 -8.72
C ARG A 17 -2.35 -21.82 -10.25
N ARG A 18 -2.01 -20.70 -10.89
CA ARG A 18 -1.98 -20.54 -12.35
C ARG A 18 -0.87 -21.34 -13.02
N LEU A 19 0.24 -21.58 -12.32
CA LEU A 19 1.31 -22.49 -12.77
C LEU A 19 0.93 -23.98 -12.69
N GLY A 20 -0.31 -24.30 -12.28
CA GLY A 20 -0.84 -25.65 -12.28
C GLY A 20 -0.69 -26.40 -10.97
N SER A 21 -0.35 -25.72 -9.86
CA SER A 21 -0.39 -26.36 -8.54
C SER A 21 -1.79 -26.89 -8.25
N ARG A 22 -1.88 -28.16 -7.86
CA ARG A 22 -3.16 -28.85 -7.64
C ARG A 22 -3.94 -28.24 -6.47
N GLU A 23 -3.23 -27.90 -5.42
CA GLU A 23 -3.75 -27.24 -4.23
C GLU A 23 -2.75 -26.16 -3.78
N VAL A 24 -3.26 -24.97 -3.47
CA VAL A 24 -2.47 -23.88 -2.90
C VAL A 24 -3.15 -23.41 -1.63
N ARG A 25 -2.42 -23.41 -0.53
CA ARG A 25 -2.88 -22.98 0.78
C ARG A 25 -2.06 -21.81 1.29
N VAL A 26 -2.73 -20.74 1.70
CA VAL A 26 -2.11 -19.60 2.37
C VAL A 26 -2.28 -19.77 3.88
N LEU A 27 -1.18 -19.77 4.60
CA LEU A 27 -1.18 -19.89 6.05
C LEU A 27 -0.98 -18.52 6.67
N TYR A 28 -1.94 -18.07 7.45
CA TYR A 28 -1.86 -16.79 8.12
C TYR A 28 -2.11 -16.92 9.63
N ARG A 29 -1.19 -16.35 10.41
CA ARG A 29 -1.18 -16.49 11.89
C ARG A 29 -2.26 -15.71 12.62
N ARG A 30 -3.01 -14.84 11.93
CA ARG A 30 -4.16 -14.08 12.47
C ARG A 30 -5.44 -14.42 11.72
N GLY A 31 -6.52 -13.69 11.98
CA GLY A 31 -7.78 -13.83 11.27
C GLY A 31 -7.83 -13.02 9.97
N ARG A 32 -8.92 -13.18 9.22
CA ARG A 32 -9.17 -12.45 7.96
C ARG A 32 -9.13 -10.93 8.16
N GLU A 33 -9.73 -10.45 9.25
CA GLU A 33 -9.82 -9.01 9.55
C GLU A 33 -8.45 -8.36 9.84
N GLU A 34 -7.48 -9.16 10.27
CA GLU A 34 -6.12 -8.70 10.54
C GLU A 34 -5.19 -8.86 9.32
N MET A 35 -5.69 -9.32 8.17
CA MET A 35 -4.87 -9.42 6.95
C MET A 35 -4.48 -8.03 6.44
N PRO A 36 -3.19 -7.80 6.17
CA PRO A 36 -2.75 -6.55 5.54
C PRO A 36 -2.98 -6.51 4.02
N ALA A 37 -3.32 -7.64 3.38
CA ALA A 37 -3.66 -7.69 1.98
C ALA A 37 -4.96 -6.93 1.69
N HIS A 38 -5.05 -6.32 0.51
CA HIS A 38 -6.30 -5.71 0.05
C HIS A 38 -7.41 -6.75 -0.07
N ARG A 39 -8.60 -6.41 0.39
CA ARG A 39 -9.76 -7.34 0.39
C ARG A 39 -10.03 -7.92 -0.99
N VAL A 40 -9.91 -7.09 -2.03
CA VAL A 40 -10.11 -7.52 -3.42
C VAL A 40 -9.14 -8.63 -3.80
N GLU A 41 -7.86 -8.50 -3.45
CA GLU A 41 -6.83 -9.52 -3.72
C GLU A 41 -7.10 -10.83 -2.97
N VAL A 42 -7.61 -10.73 -1.75
CA VAL A 42 -7.98 -11.89 -0.95
C VAL A 42 -9.17 -12.63 -1.57
N ASP A 43 -10.21 -11.88 -1.97
CA ASP A 43 -11.42 -12.43 -2.57
C ASP A 43 -11.11 -13.07 -3.95
N GLU A 44 -10.24 -12.44 -4.74
CA GLU A 44 -9.79 -12.99 -6.02
C GLU A 44 -8.97 -14.27 -5.86
N ALA A 45 -8.07 -14.33 -4.86
CA ALA A 45 -7.32 -15.53 -4.56
C ALA A 45 -8.26 -16.71 -4.21
N GLU A 46 -9.29 -16.47 -3.40
CA GLU A 46 -10.31 -17.49 -3.08
C GLU A 46 -11.13 -17.90 -4.32
N MET A 47 -11.50 -16.94 -5.18
CA MET A 47 -12.20 -17.25 -6.44
C MET A 47 -11.36 -18.10 -7.39
N GLU A 48 -10.04 -17.95 -7.38
CA GLU A 48 -9.11 -18.79 -8.13
C GLU A 48 -8.84 -20.16 -7.46
N GLY A 49 -9.47 -20.43 -6.33
CA GLY A 49 -9.38 -21.71 -5.63
C GLY A 49 -8.18 -21.82 -4.69
N VAL A 50 -7.63 -20.70 -4.24
CA VAL A 50 -6.66 -20.70 -3.14
C VAL A 50 -7.39 -20.90 -1.83
N VAL A 51 -6.87 -21.78 -0.98
CA VAL A 51 -7.41 -22.05 0.35
C VAL A 51 -6.71 -21.15 1.37
N LEU A 52 -7.47 -20.42 2.17
CA LEU A 52 -6.95 -19.57 3.23
C LEU A 52 -7.11 -20.25 4.59
N ASP A 53 -5.98 -20.57 5.22
CA ASP A 53 -5.91 -21.15 6.56
C ASP A 53 -5.56 -20.05 7.57
N PHE A 54 -6.55 -19.58 8.29
CA PHE A 54 -6.38 -18.59 9.34
C PHE A 54 -5.97 -19.22 10.67
N LEU A 55 -5.35 -18.43 11.53
CA LEU A 55 -4.90 -18.84 12.85
C LEU A 55 -3.96 -20.05 12.79
N VAL A 56 -3.06 -20.03 11.80
CA VAL A 56 -2.04 -21.05 11.60
C VAL A 56 -0.69 -20.37 11.40
N ALA A 57 0.30 -20.81 12.16
CA ALA A 57 1.69 -20.38 12.01
C ALA A 57 2.58 -21.56 11.64
N PRO A 58 3.57 -21.38 10.74
CA PRO A 58 4.57 -22.41 10.47
C PRO A 58 5.54 -22.52 11.64
N VAL A 59 6.02 -23.72 11.88
CA VAL A 59 7.03 -24.03 12.90
C VAL A 59 8.31 -24.54 12.25
N GLU A 60 8.18 -25.53 11.33
CA GLU A 60 9.34 -26.21 10.75
C GLU A 60 8.98 -26.83 9.41
N VAL A 61 9.93 -26.80 8.47
CA VAL A 61 9.81 -27.53 7.20
C VAL A 61 10.18 -29.00 7.42
N VAL A 62 9.23 -29.88 7.15
CA VAL A 62 9.46 -31.33 7.21
C VAL A 62 10.06 -31.80 5.88
N LYS A 63 11.17 -32.50 5.94
CA LYS A 63 11.87 -33.06 4.78
C LYS A 63 11.73 -34.57 4.73
N ASP A 64 11.72 -35.13 3.54
CA ASP A 64 11.80 -36.57 3.32
C ASP A 64 13.25 -37.09 3.45
N ALA A 65 13.44 -38.40 3.25
CA ALA A 65 14.75 -39.03 3.31
C ALA A 65 15.74 -38.56 2.22
N ALA A 66 15.24 -37.96 1.14
CA ALA A 66 16.05 -37.36 0.06
C ALA A 66 16.36 -35.89 0.30
N GLY A 67 15.85 -35.30 1.38
CA GLY A 67 16.02 -33.88 1.73
C GLY A 67 15.04 -32.94 1.04
N ALA A 68 14.08 -33.47 0.28
CA ALA A 68 13.03 -32.68 -0.34
C ALA A 68 11.93 -32.30 0.66
N VAL A 69 11.21 -31.23 0.39
CA VAL A 69 10.07 -30.79 1.21
C VAL A 69 8.96 -31.84 1.11
N ALA A 70 8.58 -32.41 2.25
CA ALA A 70 7.48 -33.36 2.39
C ALA A 70 6.28 -32.77 3.13
N GLY A 71 6.48 -31.69 3.86
CA GLY A 71 5.41 -31.04 4.60
C GLY A 71 5.89 -29.81 5.36
N LEU A 72 4.94 -29.18 6.03
CA LEU A 72 5.18 -28.04 6.91
C LEU A 72 4.52 -28.32 8.27
N ARG A 73 5.32 -28.39 9.32
CA ARG A 73 4.81 -28.42 10.69
C ARG A 73 4.25 -27.05 11.04
N CYS A 74 3.01 -27.04 11.45
CA CYS A 74 2.25 -25.83 11.78
C CYS A 74 1.70 -25.94 13.18
N GLN A 75 1.40 -24.80 13.77
CA GLN A 75 0.74 -24.67 15.06
C GLN A 75 -0.52 -23.82 14.95
N ARG A 76 -1.58 -24.21 15.66
CA ARG A 76 -2.78 -23.38 15.74
C ARG A 76 -2.51 -22.16 16.60
N MET A 77 -3.12 -21.05 16.20
CA MET A 77 -3.01 -19.78 16.89
C MET A 77 -4.38 -19.37 17.44
N ARG A 78 -4.36 -18.47 18.39
CA ARG A 78 -5.54 -17.71 18.83
C ARG A 78 -5.19 -16.23 18.83
N LEU A 79 -6.20 -15.39 18.81
CA LEU A 79 -6.03 -13.94 18.91
C LEU A 79 -6.07 -13.52 20.37
N GLY A 80 -5.01 -12.90 20.82
CA GLY A 80 -4.91 -12.24 22.12
C GLY A 80 -5.32 -10.77 22.06
N GLU A 81 -4.72 -9.94 22.91
CA GLU A 81 -4.98 -8.50 22.95
C GLU A 81 -4.43 -7.78 21.72
N ALA A 82 -4.98 -6.59 21.45
CA ALA A 82 -4.50 -5.73 20.36
C ALA A 82 -3.09 -5.21 20.66
N ASP A 83 -2.25 -5.19 19.63
CA ASP A 83 -0.93 -4.55 19.65
C ASP A 83 -1.05 -3.03 19.43
N THR A 84 0.08 -2.32 19.44
CA THR A 84 0.13 -0.86 19.23
C THR A 84 -0.39 -0.41 17.86
N SER A 85 -0.53 -1.35 16.89
CA SER A 85 -1.14 -1.09 15.58
C SER A 85 -2.65 -1.35 15.55
N GLY A 86 -3.26 -1.70 16.69
CA GLY A 86 -4.67 -2.06 16.80
C GLY A 86 -5.00 -3.48 16.34
N ARG A 87 -4.02 -4.27 15.87
CA ARG A 87 -4.23 -5.66 15.43
C ARG A 87 -3.99 -6.62 16.58
N ARG A 88 -4.87 -7.61 16.74
CA ARG A 88 -4.75 -8.61 17.81
C ARG A 88 -3.50 -9.47 17.64
N ARG A 89 -2.79 -9.69 18.74
CA ARG A 89 -1.56 -10.51 18.74
C ARG A 89 -1.89 -11.98 18.52
N PRO A 90 -1.17 -12.68 17.64
CA PRO A 90 -1.32 -14.12 17.52
C PRO A 90 -0.57 -14.82 18.66
N GLU A 91 -1.27 -15.66 19.39
CA GLU A 91 -0.72 -16.49 20.46
C GLU A 91 -0.78 -17.96 20.08
N ALA A 92 0.29 -18.70 20.30
CA ALA A 92 0.32 -20.12 20.02
C ALA A 92 -0.60 -20.89 21.00
N VAL A 93 -1.34 -21.86 20.47
CA VAL A 93 -2.14 -22.78 21.28
C VAL A 93 -1.24 -23.99 21.62
N PRO A 94 -0.86 -24.21 22.88
CA PRO A 94 0.01 -25.31 23.26
C PRO A 94 -0.57 -26.67 22.86
N GLY A 95 0.28 -27.56 22.34
CA GLY A 95 -0.11 -28.93 21.97
C GLY A 95 -0.98 -29.04 20.71
N SER A 96 -1.09 -27.98 19.92
CA SER A 96 -1.93 -27.93 18.72
C SER A 96 -1.16 -28.10 17.40
N GLU A 97 0.07 -28.60 17.50
CA GLU A 97 0.90 -28.81 16.32
C GLU A 97 0.31 -29.89 15.39
N PHE A 98 0.46 -29.68 14.10
CA PHE A 98 0.07 -30.63 13.06
C PHE A 98 1.00 -30.49 11.85
N VAL A 99 1.04 -31.48 11.01
CA VAL A 99 1.78 -31.41 9.74
C VAL A 99 0.80 -31.22 8.60
N LEU A 100 1.08 -30.20 7.79
CA LEU A 100 0.43 -29.97 6.51
C LEU A 100 1.30 -30.57 5.43
N ASP A 101 0.76 -31.52 4.65
CA ASP A 101 1.46 -32.12 3.53
C ASP A 101 1.62 -31.07 2.41
N CYS A 102 2.85 -30.84 1.99
CA CYS A 102 3.16 -29.94 0.87
C CYS A 102 4.54 -30.25 0.29
N GLN A 103 4.74 -29.97 -0.99
CA GLN A 103 6.00 -30.20 -1.70
C GLN A 103 6.79 -28.88 -1.88
N VAL A 104 6.12 -27.73 -1.71
CA VAL A 104 6.73 -26.41 -1.86
C VAL A 104 6.24 -25.50 -0.74
N VAL A 105 7.16 -24.77 -0.15
CA VAL A 105 6.86 -23.71 0.83
C VAL A 105 7.39 -22.40 0.28
N VAL A 106 6.51 -21.42 0.14
CA VAL A 106 6.84 -20.05 -0.26
C VAL A 106 6.72 -19.14 0.95
N SER A 107 7.82 -18.51 1.34
CA SER A 107 7.82 -17.51 2.41
C SER A 107 7.50 -16.14 1.82
N ALA A 108 6.29 -15.64 2.10
CA ALA A 108 5.79 -14.32 1.73
C ALA A 108 5.58 -13.44 2.97
N VAL A 109 6.51 -13.54 3.89
CA VAL A 109 6.59 -12.74 5.11
C VAL A 109 7.46 -11.51 4.87
N ARG A 110 7.48 -10.62 5.87
CA ARG A 110 8.30 -9.40 5.83
C ARG A 110 9.75 -9.71 5.46
N MET A 111 10.30 -8.95 4.55
CA MET A 111 11.74 -8.87 4.31
C MET A 111 12.38 -7.97 5.38
N GLU A 112 13.55 -8.33 5.83
CA GLU A 112 14.37 -7.50 6.69
C GLU A 112 15.49 -6.89 5.84
N PRO A 113 15.82 -5.60 6.04
CA PRO A 113 16.97 -5.00 5.37
C PRO A 113 18.25 -5.74 5.74
N ASP A 114 19.16 -5.86 4.78
CA ASP A 114 20.53 -6.28 5.09
C ASP A 114 21.28 -5.07 5.67
N ASP A 115 21.53 -5.09 6.96
CA ASP A 115 22.21 -4.04 7.71
C ASP A 115 23.74 -4.18 7.71
N THR A 116 24.28 -5.28 7.19
CA THR A 116 25.72 -5.56 7.13
C THR A 116 26.56 -4.39 6.61
N PRO A 117 26.16 -3.66 5.54
CA PRO A 117 26.89 -2.48 5.07
C PRO A 117 26.87 -1.28 6.03
N TYR A 118 26.01 -1.31 7.05
CA TYR A 118 25.69 -0.17 7.93
C TYR A 118 25.83 -0.48 9.41
N GLU A 119 26.63 -1.48 9.77
CA GLU A 119 26.81 -1.98 11.15
C GLU A 119 27.17 -0.90 12.20
N HIS A 120 27.68 0.24 11.73
CA HIS A 120 28.09 1.36 12.59
C HIS A 120 27.07 2.51 12.60
N VAL A 121 25.93 2.31 12.00
CA VAL A 121 24.84 3.33 11.98
C VAL A 121 23.81 2.95 13.02
N THR A 122 23.34 3.94 13.77
CA THR A 122 22.31 3.71 14.77
C THR A 122 21.02 3.21 14.12
N GLY A 123 20.64 2.00 14.47
CA GLY A 123 19.37 1.39 14.06
C GLY A 123 18.20 1.79 14.96
N ASP A 124 17.00 1.38 14.56
CA ASP A 124 15.85 1.43 15.46
C ASP A 124 16.03 0.44 16.65
N GLU A 125 15.12 0.47 17.62
CA GLU A 125 15.16 -0.41 18.80
C GLU A 125 15.23 -1.91 18.47
N ARG A 126 14.90 -2.29 17.23
CA ARG A 126 14.95 -3.67 16.71
C ARG A 126 16.17 -3.94 15.85
N GLY A 127 17.01 -2.93 15.59
CA GLY A 127 18.22 -3.05 14.80
C GLY A 127 18.00 -3.25 13.30
N HIS A 128 16.77 -3.08 12.81
CA HIS A 128 16.41 -3.41 11.41
C HIS A 128 16.18 -2.20 10.50
N ARG A 129 16.29 -0.98 11.04
CA ARG A 129 16.06 0.25 10.28
C ARG A 129 17.14 1.24 10.61
N ILE A 130 17.56 1.99 9.60
CA ILE A 130 18.50 3.08 9.81
C ILE A 130 17.71 4.25 10.41
N LYS A 131 18.13 4.69 11.59
CA LYS A 131 17.56 5.86 12.25
C LYS A 131 18.07 7.12 11.56
N VAL A 132 17.16 7.97 11.13
CA VAL A 132 17.46 9.24 10.48
C VAL A 132 16.66 10.37 11.13
N ASP A 133 17.09 11.61 10.87
CA ASP A 133 16.24 12.75 11.10
C ASP A 133 15.04 12.71 10.14
N PRO A 134 13.80 12.84 10.61
CA PRO A 134 12.61 12.63 9.79
C PRO A 134 12.42 13.69 8.68
N ILE A 135 13.08 14.82 8.80
CA ILE A 135 13.00 15.92 7.81
C ILE A 135 14.10 15.77 6.78
N THR A 136 15.33 15.62 7.23
CA THR A 136 16.51 15.60 6.37
C THR A 136 16.83 14.23 5.81
N LEU A 137 16.28 13.17 6.38
CA LEU A 137 16.61 11.77 6.08
C LEU A 137 18.11 11.43 6.28
N GLN A 138 18.85 12.27 6.99
CA GLN A 138 20.24 12.07 7.33
C GLN A 138 20.36 11.26 8.61
N SER A 139 21.26 10.30 8.63
CA SER A 139 21.58 9.50 9.82
C SER A 139 22.50 10.27 10.78
N ASP A 140 22.92 9.61 11.84
CA ASP A 140 23.98 10.08 12.74
C ASP A 140 25.35 10.17 12.04
N HIS A 141 25.51 9.57 10.86
CA HIS A 141 26.65 9.78 9.98
C HIS A 141 26.34 10.85 8.94
N PRO A 142 27.12 11.95 8.89
CA PRO A 142 26.79 13.12 8.07
C PRO A 142 26.77 12.89 6.56
N TYR A 143 27.38 11.81 6.08
CA TYR A 143 27.39 11.43 4.66
C TYR A 143 26.43 10.29 4.31
N LEU A 144 25.64 9.81 5.28
CA LEU A 144 24.68 8.73 5.07
C LEU A 144 23.25 9.22 5.23
N PHE A 145 22.46 8.99 4.19
CA PHE A 145 21.03 9.26 4.15
C PHE A 145 20.30 7.94 3.93
N ALA A 146 19.14 7.77 4.54
CA ALA A 146 18.32 6.58 4.34
C ALA A 146 16.87 6.98 4.00
N ALA A 147 16.30 6.26 3.04
CA ALA A 147 14.98 6.53 2.51
C ALA A 147 14.25 5.24 2.12
N GLY A 148 12.92 5.25 2.10
CA GLY A 148 12.10 4.08 1.78
C GLY A 148 12.08 3.06 2.91
N ASP A 149 11.92 1.79 2.57
CA ASP A 149 11.67 0.71 3.53
C ASP A 149 12.78 0.53 4.57
N VAL A 150 14.02 0.87 4.26
CA VAL A 150 15.15 0.78 5.20
C VAL A 150 15.03 1.79 6.34
N GLU A 151 14.29 2.86 6.14
CA GLU A 151 14.00 3.89 7.14
C GLU A 151 12.62 3.68 7.77
N SER A 152 11.55 3.71 6.94
CA SER A 152 10.17 3.68 7.42
C SER A 152 9.62 2.27 7.70
N GLY A 153 10.26 1.24 7.17
CA GLY A 153 9.73 -0.11 7.04
C GLY A 153 8.84 -0.24 5.81
N ALA A 154 8.31 -1.45 5.61
CA ALA A 154 7.51 -1.77 4.43
C ALA A 154 6.36 -0.78 4.24
N SER A 155 6.34 -0.14 3.09
CA SER A 155 5.36 0.87 2.68
C SER A 155 4.96 0.67 1.21
N ASP A 156 4.35 1.67 0.60
CA ASP A 156 3.97 1.65 -0.81
C ASP A 156 5.03 2.35 -1.70
N ILE A 157 4.85 2.18 -3.01
CA ILE A 157 5.75 2.74 -4.02
C ILE A 157 5.74 4.28 -3.96
N THR A 158 4.59 4.89 -3.72
CA THR A 158 4.44 6.35 -3.66
C THR A 158 5.28 6.93 -2.52
N HIS A 159 5.23 6.28 -1.35
CA HIS A 159 6.03 6.67 -0.19
C HIS A 159 7.53 6.53 -0.49
N ALA A 160 7.95 5.41 -1.09
CA ALA A 160 9.34 5.17 -1.44
C ALA A 160 9.87 6.21 -2.45
N ILE A 161 9.08 6.57 -3.46
CA ILE A 161 9.42 7.62 -4.44
C ILE A 161 9.51 8.99 -3.75
N GLY A 162 8.56 9.32 -2.88
CA GLY A 162 8.56 10.58 -2.11
C GLY A 162 9.79 10.71 -1.23
N HIS A 163 10.14 9.64 -0.50
CA HIS A 163 11.36 9.58 0.30
C HIS A 163 12.62 9.71 -0.54
N GLY A 164 12.71 8.99 -1.67
CA GLY A 164 13.85 9.09 -2.58
C GLY A 164 14.05 10.51 -3.12
N ARG A 165 12.96 11.19 -3.49
CA ARG A 165 12.99 12.59 -3.94
C ARG A 165 13.49 13.53 -2.84
N ARG A 166 13.01 13.34 -1.61
CA ARG A 166 13.45 14.13 -0.45
C ARG A 166 14.93 13.90 -0.16
N ALA A 167 15.35 12.65 -0.10
CA ALA A 167 16.76 12.29 0.12
C ALA A 167 17.68 12.93 -0.93
N ALA A 168 17.31 12.85 -2.21
CA ALA A 168 18.07 13.46 -3.30
C ALA A 168 18.22 14.98 -3.11
N TYR A 169 17.14 15.67 -2.75
CA TYR A 169 17.16 17.09 -2.48
C TYR A 169 18.09 17.43 -1.30
N MET A 170 18.02 16.67 -0.20
CA MET A 170 18.85 16.90 0.97
C MET A 170 20.34 16.59 0.72
N ILE A 171 20.61 15.53 -0.02
CA ILE A 171 21.99 15.18 -0.46
C ILE A 171 22.58 16.28 -1.33
N ASP A 172 21.82 16.83 -2.28
CA ASP A 172 22.28 17.93 -3.12
C ASP A 172 22.66 19.15 -2.29
N ARG A 173 21.82 19.55 -1.35
CA ARG A 173 22.14 20.66 -0.43
C ARG A 173 23.36 20.36 0.42
N TRP A 174 23.48 19.16 0.93
CA TRP A 174 24.62 18.74 1.75
C TRP A 174 25.93 18.80 0.97
N ILE A 175 25.96 18.32 -0.28
CA ILE A 175 27.13 18.36 -1.15
C ILE A 175 27.57 19.79 -1.44
N HIS A 176 26.61 20.71 -1.57
CA HIS A 176 26.88 22.14 -1.81
C HIS A 176 27.11 22.96 -0.55
N GLY A 177 27.19 22.32 0.64
CA GLY A 177 27.41 23.01 1.91
C GLY A 177 26.27 23.95 2.32
N GLN A 178 25.07 23.72 1.82
CA GLN A 178 23.89 24.48 2.16
C GLN A 178 23.24 23.92 3.42
N SER A 179 22.48 24.77 4.15
CA SER A 179 21.69 24.32 5.29
C SER A 179 20.67 23.26 4.88
N LEU A 180 20.52 22.22 5.70
CA LEU A 180 19.47 21.22 5.56
C LEU A 180 18.15 21.66 6.21
N ASP A 181 18.13 22.81 6.87
CA ASP A 181 16.92 23.39 7.42
C ASP A 181 16.01 23.85 6.27
N GLY A 182 14.73 23.61 6.40
CA GLY A 182 13.73 24.15 5.48
C GLY A 182 13.60 23.42 4.15
N PHE A 183 13.44 22.09 4.19
CA PHE A 183 12.78 21.43 3.07
C PHE A 183 11.41 22.09 2.86
N PRO A 184 11.08 22.54 1.63
CA PRO A 184 9.74 23.08 1.37
C PRO A 184 8.74 21.98 1.65
N LEU A 185 8.06 22.13 2.76
CA LEU A 185 7.23 21.12 3.37
C LEU A 185 6.00 20.83 2.51
N PHE A 186 6.02 19.69 1.90
CA PHE A 186 4.78 18.97 1.59
C PHE A 186 4.35 18.05 2.74
N ASP A 187 4.99 18.15 3.91
CA ASP A 187 4.82 17.26 5.06
C ASP A 187 4.19 17.92 6.29
N ASP A 188 3.67 19.12 6.17
CA ASP A 188 2.68 19.53 7.16
C ASP A 188 1.42 18.67 6.88
N PRO A 189 1.01 17.80 7.80
CA PRO A 189 -0.21 17.02 7.56
C PRO A 189 -1.33 18.03 7.37
N LEU A 190 -1.71 18.24 6.12
CA LEU A 190 -2.95 18.95 5.79
C LEU A 190 -4.00 18.33 6.69
N GLY A 191 -4.52 19.13 7.60
CA GLY A 191 -5.42 18.64 8.63
C GLY A 191 -6.44 17.70 7.99
N VAL A 192 -6.56 16.48 8.51
CA VAL A 192 -7.42 15.46 7.94
C VAL A 192 -8.81 16.05 7.83
N VAL A 193 -9.24 16.36 6.61
CA VAL A 193 -10.60 16.83 6.35
C VAL A 193 -11.53 15.71 6.76
N GLN A 194 -12.34 15.95 7.77
CA GLN A 194 -13.24 14.93 8.30
C GLN A 194 -14.26 14.55 7.21
N HIS A 195 -14.52 13.26 7.06
CA HIS A 195 -15.45 12.75 6.04
C HIS A 195 -16.82 13.44 6.08
N GLY A 196 -17.31 13.79 7.28
CA GLY A 196 -18.56 14.54 7.48
C GLY A 196 -18.53 15.93 6.85
N ASP A 197 -17.39 16.62 6.87
CA ASP A 197 -17.24 17.96 6.26
C ASP A 197 -17.25 17.87 4.74
N VAL A 198 -16.66 16.83 4.17
CA VAL A 198 -16.72 16.56 2.72
C VAL A 198 -18.16 16.28 2.30
N LEU A 199 -18.86 15.41 3.02
CA LEU A 199 -20.25 15.07 2.73
C LEU A 199 -21.18 16.28 2.84
N SER A 200 -20.99 17.17 3.81
CA SER A 200 -21.80 18.37 3.97
C SER A 200 -21.68 19.33 2.78
N ARG A 201 -20.52 19.36 2.13
CA ARG A 201 -20.25 20.14 0.91
C ARG A 201 -20.81 19.48 -0.36
N GLN A 202 -20.99 18.15 -0.34
CA GLN A 202 -21.45 17.37 -1.50
C GLN A 202 -22.98 17.15 -1.57
N ASN A 203 -23.74 17.74 -0.66
CA ASN A 203 -25.20 17.54 -0.59
C ASN A 203 -25.99 18.00 -1.84
N THR A 204 -25.36 18.64 -2.79
CA THR A 204 -25.96 19.13 -4.03
C THR A 204 -25.67 18.24 -5.24
N TYR A 205 -24.82 17.19 -5.11
CA TYR A 205 -24.44 16.34 -6.22
C TYR A 205 -25.25 15.03 -6.23
N THR A 206 -25.73 14.66 -7.41
CA THR A 206 -26.29 13.32 -7.61
C THR A 206 -25.16 12.30 -7.51
N ARG A 207 -25.25 11.39 -6.54
CA ARG A 207 -24.28 10.32 -6.39
C ARG A 207 -24.47 9.31 -7.52
N HIS A 208 -23.44 9.12 -8.31
CA HIS A 208 -23.38 8.04 -9.30
C HIS A 208 -22.58 6.87 -8.70
N GLU A 209 -23.05 5.65 -8.99
CA GLU A 209 -22.24 4.46 -8.67
C GLU A 209 -21.01 4.45 -9.58
N PRO A 210 -19.83 4.12 -9.04
CA PRO A 210 -18.62 4.04 -9.85
C PRO A 210 -18.79 2.99 -10.95
N VAL A 211 -18.47 3.36 -12.16
CA VAL A 211 -18.33 2.41 -13.26
C VAL A 211 -17.08 1.59 -13.00
N ARG A 212 -17.24 0.28 -12.87
CA ARG A 212 -16.13 -0.64 -12.69
C ARG A 212 -15.91 -1.39 -13.99
N ALA A 213 -14.66 -1.48 -14.42
CA ALA A 213 -14.29 -2.40 -15.49
C ALA A 213 -14.71 -3.83 -15.09
N GLY A 214 -15.23 -4.58 -16.05
CA GLY A 214 -15.63 -5.95 -15.80
C GLY A 214 -14.41 -6.77 -15.41
N THR A 215 -14.49 -7.54 -14.32
CA THR A 215 -13.45 -8.52 -13.99
C THR A 215 -13.65 -9.73 -14.89
N VAL A 216 -12.67 -10.04 -15.74
CA VAL A 216 -12.67 -11.32 -16.46
C VAL A 216 -12.35 -12.41 -15.45
N ARG A 217 -13.36 -13.18 -15.09
CA ARG A 217 -13.14 -14.39 -14.31
C ARG A 217 -12.41 -15.37 -15.22
N SER A 218 -11.14 -15.62 -14.94
CA SER A 218 -10.44 -16.73 -15.60
C SER A 218 -11.23 -18.02 -15.33
N SER A 219 -11.70 -18.66 -16.37
CA SER A 219 -12.37 -19.96 -16.26
C SER A 219 -11.40 -21.08 -15.92
N SER A 220 -10.11 -20.80 -15.97
CA SER A 220 -9.04 -21.76 -15.70
C SER A 220 -7.98 -21.12 -14.78
N PRO A 221 -7.65 -21.74 -13.64
CA PRO A 221 -6.60 -21.26 -12.75
C PRO A 221 -5.18 -21.29 -13.37
N THR A 222 -5.02 -21.90 -14.56
CA THR A 222 -3.75 -21.94 -15.31
C THR A 222 -3.70 -20.91 -16.45
N ASP A 223 -4.69 -20.06 -16.55
CA ASP A 223 -4.74 -18.97 -17.52
C ASP A 223 -4.05 -17.72 -16.96
N PHE A 224 -3.11 -17.17 -17.75
CA PHE A 224 -2.40 -15.91 -17.46
C PHE A 224 -2.94 -14.74 -18.29
N SER A 225 -4.14 -14.85 -18.85
CA SER A 225 -4.80 -13.74 -19.49
C SER A 225 -5.06 -12.61 -18.48
N GLU A 226 -5.21 -11.40 -19.00
CA GLU A 226 -5.48 -10.20 -18.22
C GLU A 226 -6.80 -10.36 -17.45
N LEU A 227 -6.78 -10.08 -16.15
CA LEU A 227 -7.95 -10.22 -15.27
C LEU A 227 -8.78 -8.94 -15.21
N GLU A 228 -8.13 -7.81 -15.33
CA GLU A 228 -8.75 -6.49 -15.35
C GLU A 228 -8.67 -5.92 -16.77
N PRO A 229 -9.60 -6.27 -17.66
CA PRO A 229 -9.62 -5.73 -19.00
C PRO A 229 -9.84 -4.22 -18.95
N ALA A 230 -9.38 -3.51 -19.98
CA ALA A 230 -9.73 -2.13 -20.16
C ALA A 230 -11.26 -1.97 -20.24
N MET A 231 -11.77 -0.82 -19.79
CA MET A 231 -13.19 -0.48 -19.94
C MET A 231 -13.60 -0.55 -21.41
N THR A 232 -14.78 -1.04 -21.66
CA THR A 232 -15.43 -0.89 -22.97
C THR A 232 -15.76 0.58 -23.23
N GLU A 233 -15.96 0.95 -24.49
CA GLU A 233 -16.37 2.34 -24.85
C GLU A 233 -17.62 2.78 -24.07
N ALA A 234 -18.60 1.90 -23.92
CA ALA A 234 -19.83 2.21 -23.17
C ALA A 234 -19.57 2.46 -21.70
N GLU A 235 -18.71 1.66 -21.05
CA GLU A 235 -18.30 1.84 -19.66
C GLU A 235 -17.49 3.12 -19.48
N ALA A 236 -16.56 3.40 -20.40
CA ALA A 236 -15.76 4.62 -20.37
C ALA A 236 -16.63 5.87 -20.52
N LEU A 237 -17.60 5.86 -21.44
CA LEU A 237 -18.56 6.96 -21.62
C LEU A 237 -19.46 7.14 -20.40
N ALA A 238 -19.92 6.06 -19.78
CA ALA A 238 -20.70 6.12 -18.55
C ALA A 238 -19.87 6.69 -17.38
N GLY A 239 -18.60 6.27 -17.25
CA GLY A 239 -17.67 6.81 -16.26
C GLY A 239 -17.36 8.29 -16.50
N ALA A 240 -17.12 8.68 -17.74
CA ALA A 240 -16.91 10.07 -18.13
C ALA A 240 -18.14 10.95 -17.86
N GLY A 241 -19.35 10.41 -18.07
CA GLY A 241 -20.60 11.11 -17.74
C GLY A 241 -20.81 11.37 -16.25
N ALA A 242 -20.13 10.62 -15.38
CA ALA A 242 -20.12 10.84 -13.93
C ALA A 242 -18.96 11.74 -13.45
N CYS A 243 -18.07 12.14 -14.37
CA CYS A 243 -16.92 12.99 -14.07
C CYS A 243 -17.35 14.39 -13.69
N LEU A 244 -16.79 14.95 -12.62
CA LEU A 244 -17.06 16.32 -12.15
C LEU A 244 -16.13 17.36 -12.82
N ASP A 245 -15.27 16.93 -13.74
CA ASP A 245 -14.27 17.78 -14.41
C ASP A 245 -13.42 18.62 -13.44
N CYS A 246 -13.10 18.07 -12.27
CA CYS A 246 -12.37 18.77 -11.20
C CYS A 246 -10.85 18.78 -11.40
N GLY A 247 -10.36 18.33 -12.54
CA GLY A 247 -8.96 18.41 -12.94
C GLY A 247 -8.63 19.64 -13.78
N VAL A 248 -7.86 19.45 -14.85
CA VAL A 248 -7.67 20.49 -15.87
C VAL A 248 -9.01 20.80 -16.50
N CYS A 249 -9.47 22.03 -16.35
CA CYS A 249 -10.84 22.44 -16.71
C CYS A 249 -11.13 22.25 -18.21
N SER A 250 -12.16 21.47 -18.52
CA SER A 250 -12.66 21.28 -19.90
C SER A 250 -13.66 22.37 -20.32
N GLU A 251 -13.91 23.37 -19.47
CA GLU A 251 -14.87 24.45 -19.67
C GLU A 251 -16.31 23.98 -19.91
N CYS A 252 -16.71 22.84 -19.40
CA CYS A 252 -18.06 22.30 -19.50
C CYS A 252 -19.12 23.18 -18.79
N GLN A 253 -18.70 24.14 -17.96
CA GLN A 253 -19.51 25.12 -17.22
C GLN A 253 -20.45 24.53 -16.15
N GLU A 254 -20.38 23.26 -15.85
CA GLU A 254 -21.22 22.64 -14.82
C GLU A 254 -20.96 23.23 -13.43
N CYS A 255 -19.69 23.52 -13.10
CA CYS A 255 -19.34 24.21 -11.86
C CYS A 255 -19.89 25.64 -11.79
N VAL A 256 -19.94 26.37 -12.93
CA VAL A 256 -20.53 27.72 -13.03
C VAL A 256 -22.02 27.66 -12.71
N LYS A 257 -22.74 26.71 -13.32
CA LYS A 257 -24.18 26.51 -13.09
C LYS A 257 -24.49 26.08 -11.65
N ALA A 258 -23.59 25.28 -11.06
CA ALA A 258 -23.75 24.76 -9.69
C ALA A 258 -23.32 25.75 -8.61
N CYS A 259 -22.67 26.84 -8.95
CA CYS A 259 -22.17 27.81 -7.97
C CYS A 259 -23.27 28.80 -7.52
N PRO A 260 -23.80 28.69 -6.30
CA PRO A 260 -24.88 29.59 -5.86
C PRO A 260 -24.41 31.04 -5.64
N ALA A 261 -23.09 31.25 -5.54
CA ALA A 261 -22.49 32.57 -5.34
C ALA A 261 -22.05 33.24 -6.66
N ASP A 262 -22.25 32.57 -7.80
CA ASP A 262 -21.78 33.02 -9.13
C ASP A 262 -20.29 33.43 -9.13
N ALA A 263 -19.49 32.68 -8.35
CA ALA A 263 -18.09 33.01 -8.09
C ALA A 263 -17.11 32.44 -9.12
N ILE A 264 -17.60 31.61 -10.07
CA ILE A 264 -16.74 30.95 -11.04
C ILE A 264 -16.85 31.66 -12.39
N ARG A 265 -15.74 32.22 -12.82
CA ARG A 265 -15.62 32.98 -14.05
C ARG A 265 -14.61 32.32 -14.96
N LEU A 266 -15.09 31.71 -16.07
CA LEU A 266 -14.22 31.06 -17.07
C LEU A 266 -13.79 32.03 -18.19
N ASP A 267 -14.36 33.22 -18.23
CA ASP A 267 -14.04 34.29 -19.17
C ASP A 267 -12.92 35.23 -18.71
N MET A 268 -12.35 34.96 -17.53
CA MET A 268 -11.21 35.71 -17.00
C MET A 268 -9.97 35.52 -17.86
N LYS A 269 -9.30 36.60 -18.15
CA LYS A 269 -7.97 36.59 -18.79
C LYS A 269 -6.89 36.70 -17.73
N ASP A 270 -5.73 36.17 -18.07
CA ASP A 270 -4.56 36.31 -17.25
C ASP A 270 -4.30 37.77 -16.94
N ALA A 271 -4.19 38.08 -15.66
CA ALA A 271 -3.85 39.41 -15.18
C ALA A 271 -2.86 39.27 -14.02
N GLU A 272 -1.81 40.06 -14.04
CA GLU A 272 -0.93 40.19 -12.89
C GLU A 272 -1.62 41.09 -11.87
N VAL A 273 -1.85 40.56 -10.68
CA VAL A 273 -2.41 41.31 -9.55
C VAL A 273 -1.42 41.26 -8.41
N GLU A 274 -1.01 42.43 -7.95
CA GLU A 274 -0.16 42.56 -6.77
C GLU A 274 -1.05 42.63 -5.53
N VAL A 275 -0.85 41.70 -4.61
CA VAL A 275 -1.61 41.64 -3.35
C VAL A 275 -0.64 41.61 -2.19
N GLU A 276 -0.79 42.58 -1.30
CA GLU A 276 -0.03 42.66 -0.03
C GLU A 276 -0.60 41.64 0.95
N VAL A 277 0.21 40.64 1.33
CA VAL A 277 -0.19 39.56 2.23
C VAL A 277 0.93 39.24 3.22
N ASP A 278 0.55 38.81 4.41
CA ASP A 278 1.52 38.40 5.44
C ASP A 278 2.05 36.98 5.20
N ALA A 279 1.32 36.13 4.46
CA ALA A 279 1.72 34.78 4.12
C ALA A 279 1.08 34.31 2.81
N VAL A 280 1.79 33.45 2.10
CA VAL A 280 1.30 32.83 0.85
C VAL A 280 1.24 31.31 1.04
N VAL A 281 0.06 30.73 0.81
CA VAL A 281 -0.13 29.28 0.74
C VAL A 281 -0.29 28.87 -0.71
N VAL A 282 0.66 28.09 -1.21
CA VAL A 282 0.62 27.53 -2.57
C VAL A 282 0.05 26.13 -2.49
N SER A 283 -1.12 25.91 -3.12
CA SER A 283 -1.82 24.63 -3.16
C SER A 283 -2.33 24.41 -4.58
N THR A 284 -1.43 23.99 -5.46
CA THR A 284 -1.70 23.86 -6.91
C THR A 284 -2.18 22.46 -7.32
N GLY A 285 -2.31 21.52 -6.37
CA GLY A 285 -2.65 20.14 -6.65
C GLY A 285 -1.49 19.35 -7.27
N TYR A 286 -1.78 18.13 -7.67
CA TYR A 286 -0.85 17.26 -8.39
C TYR A 286 -0.91 17.56 -9.88
#